data_b1d9d984bf87490d8606dd6477f0658c
#
_entry.id   b1d9d984bf87490d8606dd6477f0658c
#
_cell.length_a   1.000
_cell.length_b   1.000
_cell.length_c   1.000
_cell.angle_alpha   90.00
_cell.angle_beta   90.00
_cell.angle_gamma   90.00
#
_symmetry.space_group_name_H-M   'P 1'
#
loop_
_entity.id
_entity.type
_entity.pdbx_description
1 polymer ?
#
loop_
_entity_poly.entity_id
_entity_poly.type
_entity_poly.pdbx_seq_one_letter_code
_entity_poly.pdbx_strand_id
1 'polypeptide(L)'
;SPNSNIRTDQWGGSLSNRARFVLEIYREIRRQVGAEYPIGIKINSADFQRGGFTEEASMDVIRLLGNEGVDLIEISGGTYEKPAMIQGDRKKSTMEREAYFLDYIKKARKLIKTPLLLTGGFRSVSVMENALKDGHLDVVGLARPFCLYPNLANQIFEGSVKRFETPVPRIGVKFLDQLGGVELPWYELQIQRIGKGKSPKTKLPGILAFWFSLKSLYVKSFWKNK
;
A
#
# COMPACT_ATOMS: atom_id res chain seq x y z
N SER A 1 -2.86 -14.82 -5.62
CA SER A 1 -2.61 -14.73 -7.07
C SER A 1 -2.38 -16.10 -7.69
N PRO A 2 -2.97 -16.44 -8.86
CA PRO A 2 -2.67 -17.67 -9.58
C PRO A 2 -1.20 -17.76 -10.04
N ASN A 3 -0.57 -16.61 -10.30
CA ASN A 3 0.84 -16.56 -10.71
C ASN A 3 1.80 -16.96 -9.59
N SER A 4 1.42 -16.75 -8.34
CA SER A 4 2.25 -17.08 -7.16
C SER A 4 1.87 -18.43 -6.56
N ASN A 5 0.56 -18.74 -6.53
CA ASN A 5 0.06 -19.99 -5.98
C ASN A 5 -0.28 -20.97 -7.12
N ILE A 6 0.71 -21.76 -7.53
CA ILE A 6 0.61 -22.78 -8.59
C ILE A 6 0.23 -24.17 -8.07
N ARG A 7 -0.18 -24.30 -6.80
CA ARG A 7 -0.59 -25.57 -6.20
C ARG A 7 -1.86 -26.11 -6.87
N THR A 8 -1.99 -27.42 -6.92
CA THR A 8 -3.14 -28.14 -7.50
C THR A 8 -3.99 -28.89 -6.47
N ASP A 9 -3.60 -28.83 -5.20
CA ASP A 9 -4.30 -29.42 -4.07
C ASP A 9 -5.36 -28.47 -3.48
N GLN A 10 -5.89 -28.80 -2.30
CA GLN A 10 -6.88 -28.00 -1.58
C GLN A 10 -6.43 -26.59 -1.19
N TRP A 11 -5.17 -26.22 -1.37
CA TRP A 11 -4.60 -24.91 -1.10
C TRP A 11 -4.35 -24.09 -2.37
N GLY A 12 -4.67 -24.62 -3.56
CA GLY A 12 -4.42 -23.98 -4.84
C GLY A 12 -5.52 -24.26 -5.87
N GLY A 13 -5.30 -23.84 -7.12
CA GLY A 13 -6.28 -23.98 -8.18
C GLY A 13 -7.44 -22.98 -8.06
N SER A 14 -8.61 -23.38 -7.57
CA SER A 14 -9.78 -22.51 -7.43
C SER A 14 -9.55 -21.30 -6.51
N LEU A 15 -10.33 -20.24 -6.69
CA LEU A 15 -10.22 -19.05 -5.82
C LEU A 15 -10.47 -19.41 -4.35
N SER A 16 -11.46 -20.24 -4.07
CA SER A 16 -11.78 -20.69 -2.70
C SER A 16 -10.61 -21.42 -2.06
N ASN A 17 -9.94 -22.29 -2.81
CA ASN A 17 -8.76 -22.99 -2.32
C ASN A 17 -7.58 -22.05 -2.07
N ARG A 18 -7.32 -21.09 -2.97
CA ARG A 18 -6.27 -20.09 -2.78
C ARG A 18 -6.56 -19.13 -1.62
N ALA A 19 -7.82 -18.81 -1.36
CA ALA A 19 -8.23 -18.00 -0.22
C ALA A 19 -8.18 -18.76 1.11
N ARG A 20 -8.25 -20.09 1.10
CA ARG A 20 -8.26 -20.95 2.29
C ARG A 20 -7.14 -20.60 3.26
N PHE A 21 -5.92 -20.40 2.78
CA PHE A 21 -4.77 -20.11 3.63
C PHE A 21 -4.96 -18.85 4.47
N VAL A 22 -5.43 -17.77 3.88
CA VAL A 22 -5.66 -16.51 4.61
C VAL A 22 -6.84 -16.64 5.58
N LEU A 23 -7.88 -17.37 5.20
CA LEU A 23 -9.04 -17.60 6.06
C LEU A 23 -8.70 -18.46 7.28
N GLU A 24 -7.92 -19.53 7.10
CA GLU A 24 -7.46 -20.36 8.22
C GLU A 24 -6.55 -19.57 9.18
N ILE A 25 -5.64 -18.74 8.66
CA ILE A 25 -4.82 -17.84 9.50
C ILE A 25 -5.72 -16.88 10.28
N TYR A 26 -6.68 -16.24 9.62
CA TYR A 26 -7.61 -15.32 10.29
C TYR A 26 -8.37 -16.03 11.42
N ARG A 27 -8.95 -17.19 11.14
CA ARG A 27 -9.71 -17.99 12.12
C ARG A 27 -8.85 -18.37 13.33
N GLU A 28 -7.61 -18.79 13.09
CA GLU A 28 -6.70 -19.16 14.17
C GLU A 28 -6.29 -17.94 15.01
N ILE A 29 -5.98 -16.79 14.38
CA ILE A 29 -5.70 -15.56 15.11
C ILE A 29 -6.93 -15.17 15.95
N ARG A 30 -8.12 -15.16 15.37
CA ARG A 30 -9.37 -14.81 16.06
C ARG A 30 -9.62 -15.74 17.25
N ARG A 31 -9.37 -17.03 17.09
CA ARG A 31 -9.49 -18.03 18.16
C ARG A 31 -8.54 -17.73 19.33
N GLN A 32 -7.33 -17.26 19.03
CA GLN A 32 -6.31 -16.98 20.07
C GLN A 32 -6.53 -15.64 20.78
N VAL A 33 -6.92 -14.59 20.05
CA VAL A 33 -7.03 -13.24 20.62
C VAL A 33 -8.44 -12.90 21.14
N GLY A 34 -9.44 -13.72 20.81
CA GLY A 34 -10.84 -13.50 21.20
C GLY A 34 -11.60 -12.54 20.27
N ALA A 35 -12.88 -12.32 20.58
CA ALA A 35 -13.80 -11.56 19.73
C ALA A 35 -13.51 -10.05 19.72
N GLU A 36 -13.05 -9.52 20.84
CA GLU A 36 -12.90 -8.07 21.06
C GLU A 36 -11.61 -7.49 20.50
N TYR A 37 -10.62 -8.33 20.15
CA TYR A 37 -9.35 -7.83 19.62
C TYR A 37 -9.46 -7.53 18.12
N PRO A 38 -9.21 -6.30 17.66
CA PRO A 38 -9.37 -5.96 16.25
C PRO A 38 -8.35 -6.68 15.35
N ILE A 39 -8.82 -7.30 14.28
CA ILE A 39 -8.00 -7.95 13.27
C ILE A 39 -8.25 -7.28 11.91
N GLY A 40 -7.22 -6.63 11.37
CA GLY A 40 -7.25 -6.04 10.04
C GLY A 40 -6.49 -6.87 9.01
N ILE A 41 -6.85 -6.73 7.75
CA ILE A 41 -6.13 -7.32 6.63
C ILE A 41 -5.90 -6.31 5.52
N LYS A 42 -4.71 -6.36 4.92
CA LYS A 42 -4.40 -5.60 3.71
C LYS A 42 -4.47 -6.52 2.49
N ILE A 43 -5.24 -6.11 1.48
CA ILE A 43 -5.43 -6.86 0.25
C ILE A 43 -5.21 -5.97 -0.99
N ASN A 44 -4.66 -6.55 -2.05
CA ASN A 44 -4.57 -5.88 -3.34
C ASN A 44 -5.94 -5.85 -4.03
N SER A 45 -6.26 -4.73 -4.67
CA SER A 45 -7.37 -4.63 -5.61
C SER A 45 -7.14 -5.50 -6.85
N ALA A 46 -5.90 -5.57 -7.32
CA ALA A 46 -5.44 -6.45 -8.39
C ALA A 46 -3.90 -6.51 -8.42
N ASP A 47 -3.36 -7.52 -9.11
CA ASP A 47 -1.91 -7.62 -9.37
C ASP A 47 -1.47 -6.75 -10.56
N PHE A 48 -2.40 -6.35 -11.42
CA PHE A 48 -2.14 -5.65 -12.69
C PHE A 48 -1.20 -6.40 -13.63
N GLN A 49 -1.25 -7.73 -13.57
CA GLN A 49 -0.46 -8.66 -14.38
C GLN A 49 -1.38 -9.65 -15.09
N ARG A 50 -0.99 -10.04 -16.33
CA ARG A 50 -1.72 -11.06 -17.08
C ARG A 50 -1.69 -12.39 -16.32
N GLY A 51 -2.87 -13.01 -16.16
CA GLY A 51 -3.01 -14.26 -15.41
C GLY A 51 -2.84 -14.15 -13.89
N GLY A 52 -2.68 -12.93 -13.36
CA GLY A 52 -2.56 -12.66 -11.94
C GLY A 52 -3.92 -12.56 -11.22
N PHE A 53 -3.89 -12.02 -10.01
CA PHE A 53 -5.07 -11.76 -9.20
C PHE A 53 -5.86 -10.58 -9.80
N THR A 54 -7.12 -10.81 -10.16
CA THR A 54 -7.99 -9.82 -10.84
C THR A 54 -8.82 -9.04 -9.84
N GLU A 55 -9.43 -7.94 -10.30
CA GLU A 55 -10.37 -7.14 -9.50
C GLU A 55 -11.57 -7.98 -9.04
N GLU A 56 -12.11 -8.83 -9.91
CA GLU A 56 -13.23 -9.72 -9.60
C GLU A 56 -12.84 -10.73 -8.52
N ALA A 57 -11.69 -11.39 -8.66
CA ALA A 57 -11.17 -12.30 -7.66
C ALA A 57 -10.93 -11.60 -6.31
N SER A 58 -10.45 -10.35 -6.34
CA SER A 58 -10.28 -9.54 -5.13
C SER A 58 -11.61 -9.22 -4.46
N MET A 59 -12.65 -8.87 -5.24
CA MET A 59 -14.00 -8.63 -4.71
C MET A 59 -14.60 -9.86 -4.04
N ASP A 60 -14.39 -11.05 -4.62
CA ASP A 60 -14.85 -12.30 -4.02
C ASP A 60 -14.12 -12.61 -2.70
N VAL A 61 -12.80 -12.37 -2.64
CA VAL A 61 -12.03 -12.53 -1.39
C VAL A 61 -12.47 -11.52 -0.34
N ILE A 62 -12.73 -10.28 -0.71
CA ILE A 62 -13.27 -9.25 0.21
C ILE A 62 -14.62 -9.69 0.79
N ARG A 63 -15.50 -10.29 -0.02
CA ARG A 63 -16.78 -10.82 0.45
C ARG A 63 -16.57 -11.98 1.43
N LEU A 64 -15.64 -12.89 1.15
CA LEU A 64 -15.30 -13.98 2.06
C LEU A 64 -14.79 -13.45 3.41
N LEU A 65 -13.86 -12.49 3.39
CA LEU A 65 -13.29 -11.88 4.59
C LEU A 65 -14.33 -11.11 5.40
N GLY A 66 -15.23 -10.38 4.73
CA GLY A 66 -16.35 -9.70 5.39
C GLY A 66 -17.32 -10.66 6.07
N ASN A 67 -17.62 -11.80 5.44
CA ASN A 67 -18.46 -12.86 6.01
C ASN A 67 -17.79 -13.58 7.22
N GLU A 68 -16.45 -13.67 7.23
CA GLU A 68 -15.71 -14.20 8.39
C GLU A 68 -15.66 -13.22 9.57
N GLY A 69 -16.04 -11.95 9.37
CA GLY A 69 -16.05 -10.95 10.43
C GLY A 69 -14.70 -10.27 10.67
N VAL A 70 -13.90 -10.06 9.63
CA VAL A 70 -12.69 -9.23 9.71
C VAL A 70 -13.09 -7.80 10.07
N ASP A 71 -12.36 -7.17 11.01
CA ASP A 71 -12.74 -5.87 11.57
C ASP A 71 -12.34 -4.68 10.69
N LEU A 72 -11.31 -4.82 9.85
CA LEU A 72 -10.85 -3.78 8.93
C LEU A 72 -10.22 -4.40 7.68
N ILE A 73 -10.60 -3.90 6.51
CA ILE A 73 -9.94 -4.29 5.24
C ILE A 73 -9.26 -3.07 4.63
N GLU A 74 -7.92 -3.12 4.54
CA GLU A 74 -7.14 -2.12 3.82
C GLU A 74 -7.02 -2.50 2.35
N ILE A 75 -7.46 -1.59 1.47
CA ILE A 75 -7.31 -1.74 0.03
C ILE A 75 -6.03 -1.08 -0.46
N SER A 76 -5.28 -1.86 -1.24
CA SER A 76 -4.02 -1.48 -1.87
C SER A 76 -4.01 -1.99 -3.32
N GLY A 77 -2.88 -1.94 -4.01
CA GLY A 77 -2.78 -2.51 -5.36
C GLY A 77 -1.34 -2.65 -5.85
N GLY A 78 -1.17 -3.57 -6.81
CA GLY A 78 0.12 -3.94 -7.36
C GLY A 78 0.86 -4.98 -6.53
N THR A 79 1.95 -5.48 -7.11
CA THR A 79 2.88 -6.43 -6.49
C THR A 79 4.27 -5.80 -6.42
N TYR A 80 5.24 -6.48 -5.76
CA TYR A 80 6.65 -6.08 -5.81
C TYR A 80 7.23 -6.11 -7.24
N GLU A 81 6.73 -6.98 -8.10
CA GLU A 81 7.14 -7.11 -9.51
C GLU A 81 6.50 -6.01 -10.39
N LYS A 82 5.25 -5.63 -10.07
CA LYS A 82 4.52 -4.51 -10.69
C LYS A 82 3.90 -3.62 -9.61
N PRO A 83 4.70 -2.78 -8.96
CA PRO A 83 4.21 -1.91 -7.90
C PRO A 83 3.41 -0.75 -8.50
N ALA A 84 2.10 -0.90 -8.61
CA ALA A 84 1.19 0.09 -9.18
C ALA A 84 1.31 1.49 -8.54
N MET A 85 1.84 1.56 -7.31
CA MET A 85 2.02 2.81 -6.58
C MET A 85 3.43 3.42 -6.71
N ILE A 86 4.44 2.67 -7.18
CA ILE A 86 5.86 3.06 -7.09
C ILE A 86 6.48 3.31 -8.47
N GLN A 87 5.96 2.71 -9.55
CA GLN A 87 6.57 2.84 -10.88
C GLN A 87 6.45 4.25 -11.47
N GLY A 88 7.61 4.81 -11.90
CA GLY A 88 7.76 6.14 -12.46
C GLY A 88 7.04 6.40 -13.80
N ASP A 89 6.60 5.36 -14.52
CA ASP A 89 5.93 5.45 -15.82
C ASP A 89 4.39 5.52 -15.72
N ARG A 90 3.88 5.99 -14.60
CA ARG A 90 2.43 6.25 -14.50
C ARG A 90 1.99 7.27 -15.55
N LYS A 91 0.92 6.96 -16.28
CA LYS A 91 0.29 7.93 -17.18
C LYS A 91 0.02 9.21 -16.40
N LYS A 92 0.32 10.36 -16.99
CA LYS A 92 0.12 11.68 -16.37
C LYS A 92 -1.29 11.84 -15.81
N SER A 93 -2.29 11.33 -16.51
CA SER A 93 -3.69 11.28 -16.09
C SER A 93 -3.94 10.43 -14.82
N THR A 94 -3.12 9.41 -14.54
CA THR A 94 -3.22 8.61 -13.30
C THR A 94 -2.57 9.34 -12.14
N MET A 95 -1.51 10.11 -12.39
CA MET A 95 -0.86 10.94 -11.37
C MET A 95 -1.71 12.16 -10.99
N GLU A 96 -2.49 12.69 -11.92
CA GLU A 96 -3.41 13.80 -11.70
C GLU A 96 -4.65 13.37 -10.91
N ARG A 97 -5.09 12.12 -11.06
CA ARG A 97 -6.17 11.55 -10.24
C ARG A 97 -5.61 11.18 -8.87
N GLU A 98 -6.22 11.71 -7.84
CA GLU A 98 -5.99 11.28 -6.46
C GLU A 98 -6.78 10.00 -6.16
N ALA A 99 -6.41 9.29 -5.06
CA ALA A 99 -7.11 8.08 -4.61
C ALA A 99 -7.30 7.04 -5.74
N TYR A 100 -6.20 6.51 -6.28
CA TYR A 100 -6.17 5.62 -7.46
C TYR A 100 -7.15 4.43 -7.41
N PHE A 101 -7.52 3.99 -6.23
CA PHE A 101 -8.41 2.85 -6.03
C PHE A 101 -9.80 3.25 -5.54
N LEU A 102 -10.18 4.54 -5.67
CA LEU A 102 -11.48 5.01 -5.19
C LEU A 102 -12.64 4.32 -5.92
N ASP A 103 -12.54 4.11 -7.23
CA ASP A 103 -13.56 3.42 -8.00
C ASP A 103 -13.70 1.94 -7.58
N TYR A 104 -12.59 1.31 -7.22
CA TYR A 104 -12.60 -0.04 -6.68
C TYR A 104 -13.29 -0.09 -5.31
N ILE A 105 -12.93 0.80 -4.38
CA ILE A 105 -13.49 0.78 -3.03
C ILE A 105 -15.00 1.09 -3.02
N LYS A 106 -15.49 1.93 -3.95
CA LYS A 106 -16.92 2.15 -4.17
C LYS A 106 -17.67 0.86 -4.52
N LYS A 107 -17.05 -0.02 -5.31
CA LYS A 107 -17.62 -1.35 -5.63
C LYS A 107 -17.56 -2.27 -4.40
N ALA A 108 -16.42 -2.30 -3.70
CA ALA A 108 -16.23 -3.11 -2.49
C ALA A 108 -17.24 -2.75 -1.40
N ARG A 109 -17.51 -1.45 -1.16
CA ARG A 109 -18.49 -0.97 -0.19
C ARG A 109 -19.89 -1.53 -0.42
N LYS A 110 -20.27 -1.78 -1.65
CA LYS A 110 -21.60 -2.37 -1.98
C LYS A 110 -21.70 -3.86 -1.60
N LEU A 111 -20.57 -4.53 -1.38
CA LEU A 111 -20.50 -5.96 -1.10
C LEU A 111 -20.43 -6.28 0.39
N ILE A 112 -19.85 -5.38 1.20
CA ILE A 112 -19.57 -5.62 2.62
C ILE A 112 -19.84 -4.38 3.46
N LYS A 113 -20.12 -4.62 4.74
CA LYS A 113 -20.27 -3.57 5.77
C LYS A 113 -18.99 -3.38 6.59
N THR A 114 -18.02 -4.30 6.48
CA THR A 114 -16.73 -4.22 7.17
C THR A 114 -16.09 -2.86 6.92
N PRO A 115 -15.51 -2.21 7.93
CA PRO A 115 -14.74 -0.98 7.77
C PRO A 115 -13.67 -1.11 6.69
N LEU A 116 -13.60 -0.10 5.80
CA LEU A 116 -12.68 -0.06 4.67
C LEU A 116 -11.67 1.07 4.85
N LEU A 117 -10.39 0.73 4.72
CA LEU A 117 -9.28 1.67 4.65
C LEU A 117 -8.74 1.70 3.22
N LEU A 118 -8.54 2.89 2.67
CA LEU A 118 -7.94 3.07 1.35
C LEU A 118 -6.58 3.74 1.46
N THR A 119 -5.55 3.04 1.00
CA THR A 119 -4.19 3.60 0.90
C THR A 119 -3.80 3.79 -0.57
N GLY A 120 -3.39 5.00 -0.91
CA GLY A 120 -2.77 5.32 -2.19
C GLY A 120 -3.34 6.54 -2.91
N GLY A 121 -2.46 7.48 -3.20
CA GLY A 121 -2.71 8.61 -4.08
C GLY A 121 -3.39 9.82 -3.46
N PHE A 122 -3.83 9.79 -2.23
CA PHE A 122 -4.38 10.98 -1.56
C PHE A 122 -3.33 12.07 -1.38
N ARG A 123 -3.70 13.31 -1.69
CA ARG A 123 -2.87 14.52 -1.54
C ARG A 123 -3.64 15.74 -1.08
N SER A 124 -4.94 15.80 -1.34
CA SER A 124 -5.82 16.91 -0.95
C SER A 124 -6.75 16.49 0.18
N VAL A 125 -6.86 17.31 1.21
CA VAL A 125 -7.74 17.08 2.36
C VAL A 125 -9.20 17.00 1.91
N SER A 126 -9.64 17.88 1.00
CA SER A 126 -11.00 17.85 0.46
C SER A 126 -11.37 16.53 -0.23
N VAL A 127 -10.42 15.88 -0.92
CA VAL A 127 -10.66 14.56 -1.55
C VAL A 127 -10.83 13.47 -0.49
N MET A 128 -10.05 13.53 0.60
CA MET A 128 -10.17 12.63 1.75
C MET A 128 -11.53 12.79 2.45
N GLU A 129 -11.90 14.05 2.77
CA GLU A 129 -13.16 14.38 3.43
C GLU A 129 -14.36 13.95 2.60
N ASN A 130 -14.35 14.21 1.28
CA ASN A 130 -15.44 13.78 0.39
C ASN A 130 -15.56 12.26 0.36
N ALA A 131 -14.43 11.52 0.26
CA ALA A 131 -14.46 10.06 0.23
C ALA A 131 -15.02 9.46 1.53
N LEU A 132 -14.72 10.05 2.68
CA LEU A 132 -15.28 9.68 3.99
C LEU A 132 -16.78 10.06 4.09
N LYS A 133 -17.11 11.32 3.74
CA LYS A 133 -18.48 11.84 3.80
C LYS A 133 -19.45 11.08 2.90
N ASP A 134 -18.98 10.68 1.72
CA ASP A 134 -19.78 9.89 0.77
C ASP A 134 -19.93 8.42 1.22
N GLY A 135 -19.31 8.02 2.34
CA GLY A 135 -19.40 6.67 2.89
C GLY A 135 -18.69 5.60 2.05
N HIS A 136 -17.77 6.01 1.17
CA HIS A 136 -17.02 5.06 0.32
C HIS A 136 -15.97 4.28 1.11
N LEU A 137 -15.38 4.92 2.11
CA LEU A 137 -14.38 4.34 3.02
C LEU A 137 -14.58 4.92 4.43
N ASP A 138 -14.00 4.27 5.42
CA ASP A 138 -14.07 4.66 6.83
C ASP A 138 -12.76 5.26 7.32
N VAL A 139 -11.63 4.89 6.68
CA VAL A 139 -10.29 5.34 7.07
C VAL A 139 -9.45 5.68 5.83
N VAL A 140 -8.76 6.82 5.88
CA VAL A 140 -7.78 7.22 4.87
C VAL A 140 -6.38 6.74 5.27
N GLY A 141 -5.74 5.97 4.38
CA GLY A 141 -4.37 5.48 4.57
C GLY A 141 -3.34 6.37 3.86
N LEU A 142 -2.35 6.82 4.61
CA LEU A 142 -1.22 7.62 4.11
C LEU A 142 0.10 6.96 4.51
N ALA A 143 1.00 6.72 3.57
CA ALA A 143 2.34 6.18 3.86
C ALA A 143 3.45 7.20 3.59
N ARG A 144 3.73 7.51 2.32
CA ARG A 144 4.80 8.43 1.92
C ARG A 144 4.72 9.83 2.54
N PRO A 145 3.53 10.43 2.71
CA PRO A 145 3.43 11.73 3.37
C PRO A 145 4.01 11.74 4.78
N PHE A 146 3.78 10.70 5.58
CA PHE A 146 4.31 10.62 6.94
C PHE A 146 5.83 10.46 7.01
N CYS A 147 6.47 9.99 5.94
CA CYS A 147 7.93 9.98 5.85
C CYS A 147 8.52 11.40 5.69
N LEU A 148 7.70 12.40 5.36
CA LEU A 148 8.10 13.78 5.12
C LEU A 148 7.50 14.75 6.13
N TYR A 149 6.29 14.47 6.56
CA TYR A 149 5.48 15.32 7.43
C TYR A 149 4.96 14.51 8.62
N PRO A 150 5.80 14.23 9.64
CA PRO A 150 5.39 13.36 10.77
C PRO A 150 4.17 13.87 11.53
N ASN A 151 3.96 15.20 11.57
CA ASN A 151 2.82 15.85 12.22
C ASN A 151 1.62 16.11 11.29
N LEU A 152 1.60 15.50 10.10
CA LEU A 152 0.62 15.81 9.06
C LEU A 152 -0.83 15.60 9.53
N ALA A 153 -1.10 14.56 10.30
CA ALA A 153 -2.46 14.28 10.78
C ALA A 153 -3.00 15.46 11.63
N ASN A 154 -2.20 15.94 12.59
CA ASN A 154 -2.60 17.09 13.40
C ASN A 154 -2.79 18.35 12.54
N GLN A 155 -1.88 18.61 11.60
CA GLN A 155 -1.98 19.74 10.69
C GLN A 155 -3.25 19.70 9.81
N ILE A 156 -3.68 18.52 9.42
CA ILE A 156 -4.95 18.32 8.70
C ILE A 156 -6.13 18.64 9.61
N PHE A 157 -6.16 18.10 10.83
CA PHE A 157 -7.24 18.33 11.79
C PHE A 157 -7.32 19.78 12.26
N GLU A 158 -6.20 20.47 12.36
CA GLU A 158 -6.11 21.90 12.65
C GLU A 158 -6.48 22.80 11.47
N GLY A 159 -6.67 22.23 10.27
CA GLY A 159 -6.96 22.96 9.04
C GLY A 159 -5.79 23.76 8.47
N SER A 160 -4.57 23.60 9.02
CA SER A 160 -3.36 24.34 8.60
C SER A 160 -2.78 23.80 7.29
N VAL A 161 -3.09 22.54 6.90
CA VAL A 161 -2.69 21.92 5.64
C VAL A 161 -3.93 21.48 4.86
N LYS A 162 -4.07 21.96 3.63
CA LYS A 162 -5.15 21.57 2.70
C LYS A 162 -4.68 20.61 1.61
N ARG A 163 -3.39 20.61 1.32
CA ARG A 163 -2.75 19.75 0.31
C ARG A 163 -1.30 19.53 0.67
N PHE A 164 -0.76 18.36 0.32
CA PHE A 164 0.65 17.99 0.49
C PHE A 164 1.19 17.28 -0.75
N GLU A 165 2.50 17.35 -0.95
CA GLU A 165 3.17 16.71 -2.08
C GLU A 165 4.07 15.56 -1.62
N THR A 166 4.15 14.54 -2.46
CA THR A 166 5.03 13.39 -2.27
C THR A 166 6.00 13.33 -3.45
N PRO A 167 7.21 13.85 -3.30
CA PRO A 167 8.21 13.85 -4.37
C PRO A 167 8.50 12.45 -4.89
N VAL A 168 8.72 12.34 -6.20
CA VAL A 168 9.27 11.15 -6.84
C VAL A 168 10.75 11.43 -7.12
N PRO A 169 11.68 10.93 -6.29
CA PRO A 169 13.10 11.19 -6.46
C PRO A 169 13.62 10.55 -7.74
N ARG A 170 14.53 11.23 -8.41
CA ARG A 170 15.20 10.76 -9.63
C ARG A 170 16.71 10.88 -9.50
N ILE A 171 17.43 9.96 -10.13
CA ILE A 171 18.89 10.01 -10.26
C ILE A 171 19.27 10.99 -11.37
N GLY A 172 18.41 11.13 -12.39
CA GLY A 172 18.68 11.93 -13.59
C GLY A 172 19.30 11.11 -14.73
N VAL A 173 19.51 9.82 -14.54
CA VAL A 173 19.95 8.88 -15.58
C VAL A 173 18.75 8.00 -15.94
N LYS A 174 18.22 8.17 -17.15
CA LYS A 174 16.95 7.57 -17.62
C LYS A 174 16.88 6.06 -17.37
N PHE A 175 17.93 5.32 -17.66
CA PHE A 175 17.99 3.87 -17.44
C PHE A 175 17.87 3.50 -15.94
N LEU A 176 18.58 4.21 -15.06
CA LEU A 176 18.53 3.96 -13.61
C LEU A 176 17.18 4.39 -13.00
N ASP A 177 16.61 5.47 -13.51
CA ASP A 177 15.29 5.94 -13.09
C ASP A 177 14.17 4.96 -13.47
N GLN A 178 14.29 4.28 -14.62
CA GLN A 178 13.36 3.25 -15.08
C GLN A 178 13.41 1.96 -14.25
N LEU A 179 14.55 1.64 -13.64
CA LEU A 179 14.67 0.49 -12.73
C LEU A 179 13.86 0.67 -11.42
N GLY A 180 13.34 1.86 -11.16
CA GLY A 180 12.42 2.13 -10.02
C GLY A 180 13.04 1.99 -8.62
N GLY A 181 14.33 1.69 -8.52
CA GLY A 181 15.02 1.32 -7.27
C GLY A 181 15.33 2.45 -6.30
N VAL A 182 14.97 3.70 -6.61
CA VAL A 182 15.41 4.88 -5.83
C VAL A 182 14.34 5.38 -4.88
N GLU A 183 13.07 5.19 -5.19
CA GLU A 183 11.97 5.79 -4.41
C GLU A 183 11.92 5.25 -2.97
N LEU A 184 11.95 3.92 -2.80
CA LEU A 184 11.95 3.32 -1.46
C LEU A 184 13.15 3.73 -0.61
N PRO A 185 14.41 3.56 -1.05
CA PRO A 185 15.58 4.00 -0.29
C PRO A 185 15.57 5.49 0.03
N TRP A 186 15.01 6.32 -0.85
CA TRP A 186 14.90 7.74 -0.60
C TRP A 186 13.96 8.05 0.57
N TYR A 187 12.79 7.40 0.63
CA TYR A 187 11.86 7.54 1.75
C TYR A 187 12.41 6.92 3.04
N GLU A 188 13.14 5.79 2.95
CA GLU A 188 13.85 5.20 4.10
C GLU A 188 14.88 6.17 4.70
N LEU A 189 15.63 6.90 3.87
CA LEU A 189 16.54 7.95 4.35
C LEU A 189 15.80 9.05 5.10
N GLN A 190 14.60 9.45 4.67
CA GLN A 190 13.80 10.44 5.40
C GLN A 190 13.36 9.90 6.77
N ILE A 191 12.88 8.65 6.83
CA ILE A 191 12.51 7.98 8.09
C ILE A 191 13.71 7.91 9.03
N GLN A 192 14.89 7.52 8.55
CA GLN A 192 16.12 7.48 9.36
C GLN A 192 16.53 8.86 9.87
N ARG A 193 16.29 9.92 9.09
CA ARG A 193 16.53 11.30 9.54
C ARG A 193 15.61 11.67 10.71
N ILE A 194 14.32 11.37 10.57
CA ILE A 194 13.32 11.59 11.63
C ILE A 194 13.71 10.83 12.89
N GLY A 195 14.07 9.55 12.78
CA GLY A 195 14.51 8.72 13.91
C GLY A 195 15.77 9.24 14.61
N LYS A 196 16.56 10.09 13.94
CA LYS A 196 17.73 10.81 14.51
C LYS A 196 17.40 12.25 14.97
N GLY A 197 16.13 12.60 15.13
CA GLY A 197 15.68 13.94 15.51
C GLY A 197 15.94 15.02 14.44
N LYS A 198 16.18 14.63 13.17
CA LYS A 198 16.47 15.57 12.08
C LYS A 198 15.24 15.74 11.18
N SER A 199 15.01 16.97 10.72
CA SER A 199 13.94 17.23 9.75
C SER A 199 14.17 16.49 8.42
N PRO A 200 13.11 16.01 7.76
CA PRO A 200 13.18 15.48 6.41
C PRO A 200 13.75 16.51 5.42
N LYS A 201 14.40 15.99 4.36
CA LYS A 201 14.97 16.81 3.28
C LYS A 201 14.27 16.47 1.96
N THR A 202 13.20 17.19 1.62
CA THR A 202 12.41 16.96 0.41
C THR A 202 13.19 17.18 -0.90
N LYS A 203 14.25 17.98 -0.86
CA LYS A 203 15.15 18.26 -2.00
C LYS A 203 16.40 17.36 -2.03
N LEU A 204 16.41 16.25 -1.28
CA LEU A 204 17.53 15.31 -1.29
C LEU A 204 17.68 14.68 -2.69
N PRO A 205 18.86 14.75 -3.33
CA PRO A 205 19.10 14.13 -4.64
C PRO A 205 18.90 12.61 -4.60
N GLY A 206 18.25 12.04 -5.63
CA GLY A 206 18.00 10.60 -5.72
C GLY A 206 19.28 9.76 -5.76
N ILE A 207 20.38 10.31 -6.29
CA ILE A 207 21.68 9.64 -6.31
C ILE A 207 22.17 9.23 -4.91
N LEU A 208 21.88 10.03 -3.87
CA LEU A 208 22.25 9.68 -2.49
C LEU A 208 21.45 8.48 -1.97
N ALA A 209 20.20 8.34 -2.38
CA ALA A 209 19.37 7.18 -2.06
C ALA A 209 19.89 5.93 -2.78
N PHE A 210 20.37 6.07 -4.01
CA PHE A 210 20.99 4.99 -4.77
C PHE A 210 22.26 4.46 -4.05
N TRP A 211 23.16 5.35 -3.65
CA TRP A 211 24.35 4.96 -2.86
C TRP A 211 24.01 4.35 -1.52
N PHE A 212 22.97 4.86 -0.85
CA PHE A 212 22.47 4.27 0.40
C PHE A 212 21.97 2.84 0.18
N SER A 213 21.23 2.60 -0.90
CA SER A 213 20.74 1.26 -1.27
C SER A 213 21.90 0.29 -1.51
N LEU A 214 22.91 0.69 -2.29
CA LEU A 214 24.11 -0.12 -2.55
C LEU A 214 24.85 -0.47 -1.27
N LYS A 215 25.06 0.51 -0.38
CA LYS A 215 25.69 0.28 0.92
C LYS A 215 24.90 -0.70 1.79
N SER A 216 23.57 -0.58 1.82
CA SER A 216 22.69 -1.50 2.56
C SER A 216 22.77 -2.93 2.04
N LEU A 217 22.81 -3.12 0.71
CA LEU A 217 22.98 -4.43 0.08
C LEU A 217 24.34 -5.04 0.40
N TYR A 218 25.41 -4.25 0.35
CA TYR A 218 26.77 -4.70 0.66
C TYR A 218 26.90 -5.16 2.11
N VAL A 219 26.38 -4.39 3.07
CA VAL A 219 26.38 -4.74 4.49
C VAL A 219 25.58 -6.02 4.74
N LYS A 220 24.37 -6.15 4.15
CA LYS A 220 23.56 -7.37 4.30
C LYS A 220 24.23 -8.61 3.70
N SER A 221 24.97 -8.47 2.59
CA SER A 221 25.75 -9.56 1.99
C SER A 221 26.88 -10.04 2.91
N PHE A 222 27.55 -9.11 3.61
CA PHE A 222 28.63 -9.42 4.53
C PHE A 222 28.17 -10.19 5.78
N TRP A 223 26.93 -9.93 6.25
CA TRP A 223 26.35 -10.62 7.42
C TRP A 223 25.72 -11.97 7.10
N LYS A 224 25.42 -12.25 5.83
CA LYS A 224 24.90 -13.57 5.41
C LYS A 224 25.99 -14.64 5.26
N ASN A 225 27.26 -14.23 5.19
CA ASN A 225 28.41 -15.11 5.00
C ASN A 225 29.20 -15.34 6.31
N LYS A 226 28.63 -14.98 7.44
CA LYS A 226 29.06 -15.38 8.79
C LYS A 226 27.96 -16.21 9.45
#